data_f340f945fc0f1c75bd29e2b02964963b
#
_entry.id   f340f945fc0f1c75bd29e2b02964963b
#
_cell.length_a   1.000
_cell.length_b   1.000
_cell.length_c   1.000
_cell.angle_alpha   90.00
_cell.angle_beta   90.00
_cell.angle_gamma   90.00
#
_symmetry.space_group_name_H-M   'P 1'
#
loop_
_entity.id
_entity.type
_entity.pdbx_description
1 polymer ?
#
loop_
_entity_poly.entity_id
_entity_poly.type
_entity_poly.pdbx_seq_one_letter_code
_entity_poly.pdbx_strand_id
1 'polypeptide(L)'
;MVRATAANAQIRAFACTTRETVETARASHNTSPVVTAALGRLLSAGAMMGSMLKGDDELITLQIKGDGPIGGLTVTADMNGHVKGYANVPDVILPANAQGKLDVGGAVGAGALSVIRDMGLKDPYVGQTELQTGEIAEDLTYYFAVSEQVPSVVGLGVLMNRDNTVRQAGGFIVQLMPFAEEEMISKLEENIKNLSSVTTMLDAGKTPEGMLEVLLSGMDLEINDTLPVEFACNCSKDRVRKALISIGREELQSMIDDGETIEVNCHFCNKNYNFTVDELKQMIQ
;
A
#
# COMPACT_ATOMS: atom_id res chain seq x y z
N MET A 1 7.96 -9.01 6.98
CA MET A 1 7.39 -8.00 7.89
C MET A 1 7.41 -8.52 9.31
N VAL A 2 7.70 -7.65 10.26
CA VAL A 2 7.62 -7.97 11.70
C VAL A 2 6.62 -7.08 12.39
N ARG A 3 5.99 -7.61 13.44
CA ARG A 3 5.19 -6.90 14.42
C ARG A 3 5.91 -6.92 15.75
N ALA A 4 5.99 -5.79 16.41
CA ALA A 4 6.76 -5.64 17.63
C ALA A 4 6.08 -4.73 18.65
N THR A 5 6.50 -4.83 19.89
CA THR A 5 6.20 -3.91 20.96
C THR A 5 7.49 -3.40 21.60
N ALA A 6 7.43 -2.27 22.28
CA ALA A 6 8.54 -1.71 23.01
C ALA A 6 8.04 -0.95 24.25
N ALA A 7 8.96 -0.63 25.16
CA ALA A 7 8.67 0.12 26.38
C ALA A 7 7.50 -0.46 27.18
N ASN A 8 7.54 -1.77 27.49
CA ASN A 8 6.45 -2.48 28.18
C ASN A 8 5.08 -2.32 27.49
N ALA A 9 5.04 -2.52 26.16
CA ALA A 9 3.87 -2.38 25.30
C ALA A 9 3.26 -0.95 25.24
N GLN A 10 4.00 0.08 25.67
CA GLN A 10 3.59 1.47 25.47
C GLN A 10 3.72 1.91 23.99
N ILE A 11 4.51 1.16 23.21
CA ILE A 11 4.72 1.37 21.78
C ILE A 11 4.40 0.06 21.05
N ARG A 12 3.67 0.15 19.96
CA ARG A 12 3.57 -0.93 18.97
C ARG A 12 4.26 -0.50 17.67
N ALA A 13 4.91 -1.43 17.00
CA ALA A 13 5.70 -1.16 15.83
C ALA A 13 5.53 -2.23 14.76
N PHE A 14 5.60 -1.81 13.52
CA PHE A 14 5.56 -2.65 12.33
C PHE A 14 6.72 -2.24 11.43
N ALA A 15 7.42 -3.19 10.84
CA ALA A 15 8.42 -2.90 9.81
C ALA A 15 8.40 -3.99 8.73
N CYS A 16 8.67 -3.61 7.50
CA CYS A 16 8.69 -4.54 6.38
C CYS A 16 9.78 -4.22 5.36
N THR A 17 10.21 -5.28 4.66
CA THR A 17 10.88 -5.20 3.37
C THR A 17 9.92 -5.71 2.31
N THR A 18 9.74 -4.96 1.23
CA THR A 18 8.72 -5.22 0.19
C THR A 18 9.31 -5.16 -1.22
N ARG A 19 10.63 -5.34 -1.37
CA ARG A 19 11.31 -5.26 -2.67
C ARG A 19 10.64 -6.13 -3.73
N GLU A 20 10.43 -7.43 -3.45
CA GLU A 20 9.83 -8.38 -4.40
C GLU A 20 8.37 -8.05 -4.69
N THR A 21 7.63 -7.62 -3.67
CA THR A 21 6.23 -7.18 -3.78
C THR A 21 6.09 -5.98 -4.72
N VAL A 22 6.95 -4.96 -4.53
CA VAL A 22 6.94 -3.74 -5.34
C VAL A 22 7.46 -4.01 -6.76
N GLU A 23 8.48 -4.87 -6.91
CA GLU A 23 8.96 -5.28 -8.23
C GLU A 23 7.89 -6.05 -9.01
N THR A 24 7.14 -6.92 -8.35
CA THR A 24 6.01 -7.62 -8.98
C THR A 24 4.94 -6.65 -9.46
N ALA A 25 4.58 -5.65 -8.65
CA ALA A 25 3.64 -4.59 -9.05
C ALA A 25 4.19 -3.78 -10.23
N ARG A 26 5.47 -3.35 -10.16
CA ARG A 26 6.15 -2.61 -11.22
C ARG A 26 6.13 -3.38 -12.55
N ALA A 27 6.50 -4.65 -12.50
CA ALA A 27 6.53 -5.49 -13.70
C ALA A 27 5.14 -5.74 -14.28
N SER A 28 4.14 -5.97 -13.43
CA SER A 28 2.75 -6.21 -13.85
C SER A 28 2.12 -5.01 -14.55
N HIS A 29 2.43 -3.81 -14.08
CA HIS A 29 1.85 -2.56 -14.60
C HIS A 29 2.81 -1.73 -15.45
N ASN A 30 4.07 -2.18 -15.59
CA ASN A 30 5.15 -1.48 -16.29
C ASN A 30 5.26 -0.01 -15.82
N THR A 31 5.26 0.20 -14.50
CA THR A 31 5.27 1.54 -13.94
C THR A 31 6.62 2.24 -14.11
N SER A 32 6.57 3.56 -14.34
CA SER A 32 7.74 4.44 -14.34
C SER A 32 8.38 4.54 -12.94
N PRO A 33 9.62 5.03 -12.81
CA PRO A 33 10.30 5.10 -11.50
C PRO A 33 9.51 5.87 -10.44
N VAL A 34 8.92 7.03 -10.77
CA VAL A 34 8.17 7.85 -9.81
C VAL A 34 6.87 7.18 -9.40
N VAL A 35 6.17 6.53 -10.35
CA VAL A 35 4.94 5.78 -10.06
C VAL A 35 5.25 4.53 -9.24
N THR A 36 6.34 3.83 -9.54
CA THR A 36 6.83 2.69 -8.74
C THR A 36 7.13 3.12 -7.31
N ALA A 37 7.75 4.30 -7.12
CA ALA A 37 8.04 4.82 -5.79
C ALA A 37 6.75 5.15 -5.02
N ALA A 38 5.79 5.82 -5.65
CA ALA A 38 4.51 6.15 -5.05
C ALA A 38 3.70 4.88 -4.69
N LEU A 39 3.49 3.99 -5.66
CA LEU A 39 2.74 2.74 -5.46
C LEU A 39 3.43 1.83 -4.44
N GLY A 40 4.76 1.71 -4.49
CA GLY A 40 5.52 0.85 -3.59
C GLY A 40 5.48 1.33 -2.13
N ARG A 41 5.51 2.65 -1.89
CA ARG A 41 5.28 3.21 -0.54
C ARG A 41 3.89 2.84 -0.03
N LEU A 42 2.86 3.01 -0.87
CA LEU A 42 1.49 2.69 -0.48
C LEU A 42 1.28 1.17 -0.28
N LEU A 43 1.92 0.30 -1.09
CA LEU A 43 1.93 -1.15 -0.91
C LEU A 43 2.56 -1.56 0.42
N SER A 44 3.70 -0.95 0.77
CA SER A 44 4.38 -1.21 2.06
C SER A 44 3.51 -0.79 3.25
N ALA A 45 2.89 0.38 3.17
CA ALA A 45 1.94 0.84 4.18
C ALA A 45 0.71 -0.07 4.26
N GLY A 46 0.14 -0.45 3.11
CA GLY A 46 -1.01 -1.35 3.03
C GLY A 46 -0.73 -2.70 3.68
N ALA A 47 0.43 -3.31 3.42
CA ALA A 47 0.83 -4.58 4.04
C ALA A 47 0.91 -4.46 5.57
N MET A 48 1.55 -3.40 6.09
CA MET A 48 1.64 -3.18 7.54
C MET A 48 0.26 -2.90 8.16
N MET A 49 -0.57 -2.07 7.53
CA MET A 49 -1.92 -1.76 8.01
C MET A 49 -2.87 -2.96 7.88
N GLY A 50 -2.74 -3.77 6.84
CA GLY A 50 -3.45 -5.03 6.69
C GLY A 50 -3.19 -5.97 7.86
N SER A 51 -1.94 -6.10 8.29
CA SER A 51 -1.57 -6.93 9.44
C SER A 51 -2.16 -6.48 10.79
N MET A 52 -2.78 -5.29 10.85
CA MET A 52 -3.50 -4.80 12.02
C MET A 52 -4.96 -5.29 12.06
N LEU A 53 -5.48 -5.85 10.99
CA LEU A 53 -6.81 -6.46 10.91
C LEU A 53 -6.87 -7.72 11.80
N LYS A 54 -8.07 -8.13 12.20
CA LYS A 54 -8.27 -9.24 13.15
C LYS A 54 -9.03 -10.42 12.56
N GLY A 55 -9.79 -10.20 11.49
CA GLY A 55 -10.61 -11.22 10.85
C GLY A 55 -10.03 -11.67 9.51
N ASP A 56 -10.10 -12.97 9.23
CA ASP A 56 -9.57 -13.58 8.00
C ASP A 56 -10.22 -13.03 6.72
N ASP A 57 -11.48 -12.60 6.80
CA ASP A 57 -12.22 -12.03 5.68
C ASP A 57 -12.17 -10.49 5.63
N GLU A 58 -11.48 -9.86 6.59
CA GLU A 58 -11.34 -8.40 6.61
C GLU A 58 -10.33 -7.92 5.57
N LEU A 59 -10.65 -6.78 4.96
CA LEU A 59 -9.78 -6.13 3.98
C LEU A 59 -9.60 -4.65 4.32
N ILE A 60 -8.39 -4.15 4.11
CA ILE A 60 -8.12 -2.72 4.13
C ILE A 60 -7.81 -2.24 2.72
N THR A 61 -8.41 -1.13 2.33
CA THR A 61 -8.10 -0.45 1.07
C THR A 61 -7.61 0.96 1.36
N LEU A 62 -6.40 1.26 0.88
CA LEU A 62 -5.83 2.60 0.88
C LEU A 62 -6.04 3.19 -0.51
N GLN A 63 -6.71 4.32 -0.58
CA GLN A 63 -6.96 5.03 -1.83
C GLN A 63 -6.45 6.46 -1.74
N ILE A 64 -5.58 6.83 -2.65
CA ILE A 64 -5.14 8.20 -2.86
C ILE A 64 -5.81 8.72 -4.13
N LYS A 65 -6.49 9.86 -4.02
CA LYS A 65 -7.02 10.62 -5.15
C LYS A 65 -6.37 11.99 -5.13
N GLY A 66 -5.48 12.22 -6.07
CA GLY A 66 -4.76 13.48 -6.21
C GLY A 66 -5.00 14.12 -7.58
N ASP A 67 -4.72 15.40 -7.69
CA ASP A 67 -4.79 16.17 -8.93
C ASP A 67 -3.49 16.13 -9.75
N GLY A 68 -2.47 15.44 -9.23
CA GLY A 68 -1.21 15.20 -9.94
C GLY A 68 -1.36 14.18 -11.08
N PRO A 69 -0.34 14.05 -11.95
CA PRO A 69 -0.42 13.26 -13.18
C PRO A 69 -0.65 11.75 -12.97
N ILE A 70 -0.38 11.18 -11.80
CA ILE A 70 -0.71 9.77 -11.48
C ILE A 70 -2.23 9.55 -11.46
N GLY A 71 -3.03 10.57 -11.15
CA GLY A 71 -4.49 10.52 -11.10
C GLY A 71 -5.08 9.69 -9.96
N GLY A 72 -4.26 8.94 -9.23
CA GLY A 72 -4.64 8.17 -8.06
C GLY A 72 -3.91 6.84 -7.93
N LEU A 73 -3.94 6.31 -6.71
CA LEU A 73 -3.37 5.02 -6.30
C LEU A 73 -4.40 4.25 -5.50
N THR A 74 -4.48 2.95 -5.72
CA THR A 74 -5.34 2.06 -4.92
C THR A 74 -4.55 0.84 -4.50
N VAL A 75 -4.56 0.54 -3.20
CA VAL A 75 -3.91 -0.64 -2.62
C VAL A 75 -4.89 -1.33 -1.69
N THR A 76 -4.98 -2.65 -1.78
CA THR A 76 -5.79 -3.49 -0.89
C THR A 76 -4.90 -4.53 -0.24
N ALA A 77 -5.08 -4.76 1.06
CA ALA A 77 -4.31 -5.73 1.83
C ALA A 77 -5.20 -6.49 2.83
N ASP A 78 -4.75 -7.68 3.23
CA ASP A 78 -5.35 -8.51 4.27
C ASP A 78 -4.40 -8.71 5.46
N MET A 79 -4.85 -9.44 6.47
CA MET A 79 -4.06 -9.70 7.67
C MET A 79 -2.89 -10.68 7.47
N ASN A 80 -2.86 -11.42 6.35
CA ASN A 80 -1.86 -12.44 6.06
C ASN A 80 -0.63 -11.89 5.31
N GLY A 81 -0.59 -10.58 5.07
CA GLY A 81 0.49 -9.91 4.33
C GLY A 81 0.32 -9.97 2.81
N HIS A 82 -0.82 -10.43 2.31
CA HIS A 82 -1.16 -10.32 0.90
C HIS A 82 -1.54 -8.87 0.58
N VAL A 83 -0.88 -8.30 -0.40
CA VAL A 83 -1.14 -6.93 -0.84
C VAL A 83 -1.18 -6.86 -2.36
N LYS A 84 -2.03 -6.00 -2.89
CA LYS A 84 -2.12 -5.71 -4.32
C LYS A 84 -2.52 -4.25 -4.52
N GLY A 85 -2.14 -3.69 -5.66
CA GLY A 85 -2.46 -2.30 -5.93
C GLY A 85 -2.08 -1.89 -7.35
N TYR A 86 -2.56 -0.71 -7.74
CA TYR A 86 -2.29 -0.11 -9.04
C TYR A 86 -2.29 1.41 -8.95
N ALA A 87 -1.72 2.03 -9.97
CA ALA A 87 -1.81 3.46 -10.26
C ALA A 87 -2.75 3.69 -11.45
N ASN A 88 -3.51 4.77 -11.45
CA ASN A 88 -4.40 5.09 -12.57
C ASN A 88 -3.61 5.39 -13.85
N VAL A 89 -2.49 6.11 -13.74
CA VAL A 89 -1.57 6.38 -14.84
C VAL A 89 -0.19 5.82 -14.48
N PRO A 90 0.23 4.69 -15.08
CA PRO A 90 1.43 3.96 -14.66
C PRO A 90 2.76 4.52 -15.20
N ASP A 91 2.74 5.31 -16.25
CA ASP A 91 3.90 5.71 -17.04
C ASP A 91 4.28 7.20 -16.92
N VAL A 92 3.85 7.85 -15.84
CA VAL A 92 4.17 9.25 -15.56
C VAL A 92 5.68 9.45 -15.43
N ILE A 93 6.21 10.46 -16.09
CA ILE A 93 7.61 10.87 -16.01
C ILE A 93 7.68 12.31 -15.52
N LEU A 94 8.40 12.53 -14.42
CA LEU A 94 8.68 13.85 -13.86
C LEU A 94 10.19 14.03 -13.65
N PRO A 95 10.68 15.28 -13.72
CA PRO A 95 12.04 15.58 -13.30
C PRO A 95 12.22 15.28 -11.81
N ALA A 96 13.46 15.10 -11.38
CA ALA A 96 13.77 14.99 -9.97
C ALA A 96 13.36 16.27 -9.22
N ASN A 97 12.95 16.11 -7.96
CA ASN A 97 12.65 17.24 -7.09
C ASN A 97 13.91 18.05 -6.72
N ALA A 98 13.76 19.13 -5.97
CA ALA A 98 14.87 20.01 -5.57
C ALA A 98 15.99 19.31 -4.76
N GLN A 99 15.70 18.14 -4.17
CA GLN A 99 16.68 17.31 -3.45
C GLN A 99 17.32 16.22 -4.33
N GLY A 100 17.04 16.20 -5.64
CA GLY A 100 17.54 15.22 -6.58
C GLY A 100 16.89 13.84 -6.44
N LYS A 101 15.72 13.74 -5.79
CA LYS A 101 14.94 12.49 -5.60
C LYS A 101 13.75 12.45 -6.57
N LEU A 102 13.15 11.26 -6.70
CA LEU A 102 11.88 11.09 -7.41
C LEU A 102 10.81 11.98 -6.76
N ASP A 103 10.13 12.80 -7.56
CA ASP A 103 9.12 13.76 -7.11
C ASP A 103 7.75 13.08 -6.94
N VAL A 104 7.63 12.30 -5.87
CA VAL A 104 6.39 11.57 -5.56
C VAL A 104 5.27 12.54 -5.20
N GLY A 105 5.57 13.56 -4.40
CA GLY A 105 4.59 14.58 -4.03
C GLY A 105 4.02 15.31 -5.25
N GLY A 106 4.88 15.73 -6.19
CA GLY A 106 4.45 16.35 -7.44
C GLY A 106 3.69 15.39 -8.37
N ALA A 107 4.02 14.09 -8.34
CA ALA A 107 3.31 13.07 -9.11
C ALA A 107 1.90 12.78 -8.58
N VAL A 108 1.72 12.82 -7.26
CA VAL A 108 0.43 12.59 -6.57
C VAL A 108 -0.42 13.86 -6.58
N GLY A 109 0.17 15.03 -6.31
CA GLY A 109 -0.52 16.30 -6.21
C GLY A 109 -1.32 16.48 -4.92
N ALA A 110 -2.16 17.50 -4.90
CA ALA A 110 -3.11 17.76 -3.82
C ALA A 110 -4.34 16.86 -3.94
N GLY A 111 -4.96 16.50 -2.81
CA GLY A 111 -6.12 15.61 -2.84
C GLY A 111 -6.42 14.96 -1.50
N ALA A 112 -6.88 13.71 -1.51
CA ALA A 112 -7.29 13.00 -0.31
C ALA A 112 -6.74 11.58 -0.25
N LEU A 113 -6.41 11.15 0.98
CA LEU A 113 -6.18 9.78 1.38
C LEU A 113 -7.43 9.23 2.04
N SER A 114 -7.95 8.12 1.54
CA SER A 114 -9.05 7.35 2.15
C SER A 114 -8.56 5.99 2.59
N VAL A 115 -8.89 5.61 3.81
CA VAL A 115 -8.64 4.29 4.39
C VAL A 115 -9.98 3.62 4.61
N ILE A 116 -10.25 2.55 3.87
CA ILE A 116 -11.51 1.82 3.87
C ILE A 116 -11.27 0.46 4.53
N ARG A 117 -11.96 0.16 5.60
CA ARG A 117 -11.91 -1.15 6.29
C ARG A 117 -13.21 -1.89 6.05
N ASP A 118 -13.12 -2.95 5.27
CA ASP A 118 -14.23 -3.90 5.08
C ASP A 118 -14.09 -5.00 6.14
N MET A 119 -14.99 -4.99 7.10
CA MET A 119 -15.05 -5.94 8.22
C MET A 119 -16.18 -6.96 8.03
N GLY A 120 -16.67 -7.14 6.80
CA GLY A 120 -17.83 -8.00 6.51
C GLY A 120 -19.16 -7.45 7.02
N LEU A 121 -19.22 -6.18 7.42
CA LEU A 121 -20.45 -5.50 7.80
C LEU A 121 -21.16 -4.94 6.57
N LYS A 122 -22.42 -4.49 6.76
CA LYS A 122 -23.23 -3.93 5.67
C LYS A 122 -22.53 -2.76 4.96
N ASP A 123 -21.89 -1.88 5.73
CA ASP A 123 -21.16 -0.73 5.22
C ASP A 123 -19.73 -0.75 5.77
N PRO A 124 -18.71 -0.53 4.95
CA PRO A 124 -17.33 -0.45 5.42
C PRO A 124 -17.10 0.81 6.23
N TYR A 125 -16.15 0.77 7.17
CA TYR A 125 -15.66 1.97 7.83
C TYR A 125 -14.74 2.74 6.86
N VAL A 126 -14.95 4.05 6.75
CA VAL A 126 -14.14 4.93 5.88
C VAL A 126 -13.60 6.09 6.69
N GLY A 127 -12.27 6.14 6.85
CA GLY A 127 -11.56 7.33 7.32
C GLY A 127 -10.96 8.08 6.14
N GLN A 128 -11.02 9.40 6.14
CA GLN A 128 -10.50 10.24 5.07
C GLN A 128 -9.81 11.48 5.62
N THR A 129 -8.68 11.85 5.01
CA THR A 129 -7.96 13.10 5.30
C THR A 129 -7.44 13.73 4.01
N GLU A 130 -7.22 15.04 4.04
CA GLU A 130 -6.50 15.73 2.96
C GLU A 130 -5.03 15.32 2.95
N LEU A 131 -4.43 15.24 1.77
CA LEU A 131 -3.00 15.03 1.61
C LEU A 131 -2.26 16.28 2.10
N GLN A 132 -1.19 16.06 2.85
CA GLN A 132 -0.34 17.13 3.37
C GLN A 132 0.80 17.42 2.41
N THR A 133 1.42 16.38 1.86
CA THR A 133 2.60 16.52 1.00
C THR A 133 2.52 15.66 -0.27
N GLY A 134 1.67 14.64 -0.30
CA GLY A 134 1.64 13.64 -1.36
C GLY A 134 2.83 12.65 -1.32
N GLU A 135 3.73 12.77 -0.33
CA GLU A 135 4.87 11.85 -0.13
C GLU A 135 4.46 10.53 0.54
N ILE A 136 3.18 10.37 0.87
CA ILE A 136 2.49 9.17 1.41
C ILE A 136 2.82 8.90 2.89
N ALA A 137 4.08 8.95 3.29
CA ALA A 137 4.47 8.69 4.69
C ALA A 137 3.95 9.76 5.65
N GLU A 138 4.13 11.03 5.30
CA GLU A 138 3.60 12.17 6.04
C GLU A 138 2.08 12.20 6.03
N ASP A 139 1.46 11.86 4.89
CA ASP A 139 0.01 11.82 4.73
C ASP A 139 -0.62 10.74 5.63
N LEU A 140 0.02 9.57 5.73
CA LEU A 140 -0.40 8.50 6.65
C LEU A 140 -0.14 8.86 8.12
N THR A 141 0.97 9.54 8.42
CA THR A 141 1.23 10.05 9.78
C THR A 141 0.12 11.00 10.20
N TYR A 142 -0.28 11.91 9.33
CA TYR A 142 -1.40 12.82 9.55
C TYR A 142 -2.74 12.09 9.70
N TYR A 143 -3.00 11.10 8.82
CA TYR A 143 -4.19 10.26 8.91
C TYR A 143 -4.31 9.57 10.27
N PHE A 144 -3.25 8.93 10.76
CA PHE A 144 -3.27 8.28 12.07
C PHE A 144 -3.54 9.27 13.20
N ALA A 145 -2.95 10.46 13.16
CA ALA A 145 -3.12 11.46 14.19
C ALA A 145 -4.55 12.03 14.22
N VAL A 146 -5.13 12.35 13.06
CA VAL A 146 -6.39 13.09 12.95
C VAL A 146 -7.59 12.16 12.87
N SER A 147 -7.52 11.11 12.05
CA SER A 147 -8.65 10.19 11.81
C SER A 147 -8.71 9.06 12.84
N GLU A 148 -7.57 8.43 13.15
CA GLU A 148 -7.50 7.31 14.10
C GLU A 148 -7.23 7.78 15.53
N GLN A 149 -6.78 9.02 15.72
CA GLN A 149 -6.36 9.60 17.01
C GLN A 149 -5.26 8.78 17.70
N VAL A 150 -4.38 8.19 16.91
CA VAL A 150 -3.21 7.43 17.36
C VAL A 150 -1.95 8.15 16.92
N PRO A 151 -1.18 8.76 17.84
CA PRO A 151 0.10 9.37 17.51
C PRO A 151 1.03 8.32 16.90
N SER A 152 1.47 8.59 15.68
CA SER A 152 2.22 7.62 14.87
C SER A 152 3.37 8.28 14.13
N VAL A 153 4.39 7.49 13.83
CA VAL A 153 5.47 7.84 12.92
C VAL A 153 5.49 6.81 11.80
N VAL A 154 5.42 7.27 10.58
CA VAL A 154 5.46 6.43 9.38
C VAL A 154 6.70 6.78 8.58
N GLY A 155 7.50 5.77 8.24
CA GLY A 155 8.62 5.88 7.33
C GLY A 155 8.46 4.90 6.18
N LEU A 156 8.50 5.39 4.94
CA LEU A 156 8.35 4.57 3.74
C LEU A 156 9.43 4.92 2.74
N GLY A 157 9.90 3.95 1.99
CA GLY A 157 10.93 4.20 0.99
C GLY A 157 10.95 3.17 -0.13
N VAL A 158 11.22 3.66 -1.34
CA VAL A 158 11.50 2.84 -2.53
C VAL A 158 12.73 3.42 -3.21
N LEU A 159 13.71 2.58 -3.48
CA LEU A 159 14.92 2.91 -4.20
C LEU A 159 14.93 2.15 -5.53
N MET A 160 15.11 2.87 -6.63
CA MET A 160 15.13 2.31 -7.97
C MET A 160 16.57 2.15 -8.49
N ASN A 161 16.80 1.11 -9.25
CA ASN A 161 17.99 0.98 -10.09
C ASN A 161 17.84 1.84 -11.36
N ARG A 162 18.96 2.04 -12.06
CA ARG A 162 18.97 2.83 -13.31
C ARG A 162 18.22 2.16 -14.47
N ASP A 163 18.05 0.85 -14.41
CA ASP A 163 17.30 0.04 -15.39
C ASP A 163 15.79 -0.04 -15.08
N ASN A 164 15.30 0.80 -14.18
CA ASN A 164 13.89 0.83 -13.70
C ASN A 164 13.46 -0.44 -12.95
N THR A 165 14.37 -1.21 -12.38
CA THR A 165 14.03 -2.27 -11.43
C THR A 165 14.06 -1.75 -9.99
N VAL A 166 13.35 -2.41 -9.08
CA VAL A 166 13.32 -2.03 -7.66
C VAL A 166 14.60 -2.55 -6.99
N ARG A 167 15.42 -1.64 -6.45
CA ARG A 167 16.61 -1.98 -5.68
C ARG A 167 16.27 -2.31 -4.24
N GLN A 168 15.49 -1.45 -3.58
CA GLN A 168 15.00 -1.62 -2.20
C GLN A 168 13.61 -1.02 -2.08
N ALA A 169 12.77 -1.63 -1.23
CA ALA A 169 11.48 -1.09 -0.83
C ALA A 169 11.10 -1.60 0.55
N GLY A 170 10.41 -0.77 1.32
CA GLY A 170 9.93 -1.12 2.65
C GLY A 170 9.58 0.10 3.49
N GLY A 171 9.42 -0.13 4.78
CA GLY A 171 9.07 0.92 5.71
C GLY A 171 8.77 0.44 7.10
N PHE A 172 8.32 1.37 7.92
CA PHE A 172 7.88 1.11 9.29
C PHE A 172 6.68 2.00 9.64
N ILE A 173 5.89 1.53 10.61
CA ILE A 173 4.86 2.29 11.33
C ILE A 173 5.12 2.07 12.81
N VAL A 174 5.29 3.14 13.57
CA VAL A 174 5.43 3.12 15.03
C VAL A 174 4.30 3.95 15.62
N GLN A 175 3.63 3.42 16.63
CA GLN A 175 2.44 4.01 17.23
C GLN A 175 2.55 4.04 18.75
N LEU A 176 2.23 5.20 19.33
CA LEU A 176 2.12 5.35 20.76
C LEU A 176 0.78 4.82 21.26
N MET A 177 0.82 4.05 22.35
CA MET A 177 -0.40 3.60 23.02
C MET A 177 -0.91 4.71 23.96
N PRO A 178 -2.23 4.72 24.30
CA PRO A 178 -2.83 5.81 25.09
C PRO A 178 -2.22 6.02 26.47
N PHE A 179 -1.48 5.03 26.99
CA PHE A 179 -0.79 5.07 28.30
C PHE A 179 0.71 5.27 28.20
N ALA A 180 1.22 5.72 27.03
CA ALA A 180 2.64 5.97 26.85
C ALA A 180 3.11 7.13 27.74
N GLU A 181 4.20 6.90 28.46
CA GLU A 181 4.81 7.86 29.37
C GLU A 181 5.65 8.89 28.62
N GLU A 182 5.69 10.12 29.10
CA GLU A 182 6.38 11.24 28.46
C GLU A 182 7.87 10.97 28.23
N GLU A 183 8.51 10.21 29.13
CA GLU A 183 9.91 9.80 28.99
C GLU A 183 10.12 8.95 27.73
N MET A 184 9.19 8.00 27.46
CA MET A 184 9.27 7.13 26.29
C MET A 184 8.97 7.90 25.01
N ILE A 185 8.05 8.85 25.06
CA ILE A 185 7.75 9.74 23.93
C ILE A 185 8.99 10.56 23.55
N SER A 186 9.59 11.22 24.54
CA SER A 186 10.80 12.04 24.34
C SER A 186 11.96 11.23 23.78
N LYS A 187 12.15 10.00 24.26
CA LYS A 187 13.20 9.10 23.80
C LYS A 187 12.96 8.65 22.35
N LEU A 188 11.71 8.33 21.99
CA LEU A 188 11.35 8.01 20.61
C LEU A 188 11.62 9.18 19.68
N GLU A 189 11.23 10.40 20.07
CA GLU A 189 11.50 11.61 19.29
C GLU A 189 13.01 11.85 19.08
N GLU A 190 13.83 11.61 20.09
CA GLU A 190 15.29 11.71 19.97
C GLU A 190 15.84 10.70 18.97
N ASN A 191 15.40 9.44 19.04
CA ASN A 191 15.81 8.40 18.11
C ASN A 191 15.43 8.76 16.67
N ILE A 192 14.22 9.29 16.45
CA ILE A 192 13.71 9.68 15.12
C ILE A 192 14.54 10.82 14.52
N LYS A 193 14.94 11.82 15.31
CA LYS A 193 15.74 12.96 14.83
C LYS A 193 17.05 12.53 14.19
N ASN A 194 17.62 11.41 14.64
CA ASN A 194 18.89 10.88 14.18
C ASN A 194 18.74 9.75 13.15
N LEU A 195 17.51 9.46 12.70
CA LEU A 195 17.22 8.32 11.84
C LEU A 195 17.64 8.60 10.39
N SER A 196 18.39 7.68 9.81
CA SER A 196 18.62 7.66 8.36
C SER A 196 17.34 7.32 7.61
N SER A 197 17.26 7.74 6.32
CA SER A 197 16.09 7.37 5.51
C SER A 197 15.91 5.85 5.42
N VAL A 198 14.64 5.40 5.26
CA VAL A 198 14.32 3.98 5.07
C VAL A 198 15.16 3.35 3.97
N THR A 199 15.28 4.03 2.83
CA THR A 199 16.06 3.52 1.69
C THR A 199 17.54 3.38 2.01
N THR A 200 18.12 4.30 2.81
CA THR A 200 19.50 4.21 3.26
C THR A 200 19.71 3.03 4.19
N MET A 201 18.80 2.79 5.12
CA MET A 201 18.87 1.65 6.04
C MET A 201 18.76 0.31 5.29
N LEU A 202 17.81 0.20 4.37
CA LEU A 202 17.60 -1.00 3.57
C LEU A 202 18.79 -1.28 2.62
N ASP A 203 19.35 -0.24 2.01
CA ASP A 203 20.51 -0.36 1.11
C ASP A 203 21.80 -0.73 1.85
N ALA A 204 21.88 -0.37 3.13
CA ALA A 204 22.93 -0.83 4.05
C ALA A 204 22.70 -2.26 4.58
N GLY A 205 21.65 -2.97 4.10
CA GLY A 205 21.36 -4.36 4.45
C GLY A 205 20.58 -4.54 5.75
N LYS A 206 19.94 -3.49 6.28
CA LYS A 206 19.09 -3.65 7.46
C LYS A 206 17.84 -4.45 7.14
N THR A 207 17.53 -5.39 8.03
CA THR A 207 16.26 -6.15 8.04
C THR A 207 15.14 -5.32 8.68
N PRO A 208 13.87 -5.75 8.61
CA PRO A 208 12.78 -5.12 9.36
C PRO A 208 13.09 -4.99 10.86
N GLU A 209 13.61 -6.04 11.47
CA GLU A 209 14.04 -6.03 12.88
C GLU A 209 15.14 -4.99 13.12
N GLY A 210 16.17 -4.99 12.26
CA GLY A 210 17.30 -4.05 12.36
C GLY A 210 16.90 -2.58 12.16
N MET A 211 15.80 -2.30 11.42
CA MET A 211 15.24 -0.96 11.36
C MET A 211 14.59 -0.57 12.69
N LEU A 212 13.80 -1.48 13.30
CA LEU A 212 13.15 -1.23 14.58
C LEU A 212 14.18 -1.14 15.73
N GLU A 213 15.26 -1.93 15.72
CA GLU A 213 16.35 -1.84 16.69
C GLU A 213 16.99 -0.43 16.73
N VAL A 214 17.15 0.19 15.57
CA VAL A 214 17.66 1.58 15.50
C VAL A 214 16.61 2.56 16.00
N LEU A 215 15.38 2.45 15.52
CA LEU A 215 14.28 3.36 15.82
C LEU A 215 13.87 3.33 17.30
N LEU A 216 13.84 2.14 17.89
CA LEU A 216 13.42 1.88 19.25
C LEU A 216 14.61 1.56 20.18
N SER A 217 15.78 2.10 19.85
CA SER A 217 17.01 1.88 20.63
C SER A 217 16.84 2.27 22.10
N GLY A 218 17.17 1.33 23.00
CA GLY A 218 17.04 1.51 24.44
C GLY A 218 15.60 1.54 24.97
N MET A 219 14.65 0.95 24.25
CA MET A 219 13.23 0.90 24.61
C MET A 219 12.70 -0.53 24.75
N ASP A 220 13.56 -1.50 25.04
CA ASP A 220 13.20 -2.91 25.27
C ASP A 220 12.31 -3.46 24.16
N LEU A 221 12.84 -3.46 22.93
CA LEU A 221 12.16 -3.96 21.73
C LEU A 221 11.90 -5.46 21.84
N GLU A 222 10.65 -5.87 21.65
CA GLU A 222 10.22 -7.26 21.57
C GLU A 222 9.57 -7.55 20.22
N ILE A 223 10.13 -8.48 19.45
CA ILE A 223 9.53 -8.96 18.20
C ILE A 223 8.47 -10.00 18.58
N ASN A 224 7.21 -9.69 18.29
CA ASN A 224 6.08 -10.54 18.65
C ASN A 224 5.75 -11.57 17.57
N ASP A 225 5.92 -11.18 16.28
CA ASP A 225 5.51 -12.02 15.16
C ASP A 225 6.24 -11.62 13.86
N THR A 226 6.35 -12.59 12.94
CA THR A 226 6.90 -12.39 11.61
C THR A 226 5.95 -12.95 10.57
N LEU A 227 5.63 -12.16 9.55
CA LEU A 227 4.71 -12.50 8.46
C LEU A 227 5.40 -12.30 7.11
N PRO A 228 5.14 -13.18 6.11
CA PRO A 228 5.52 -12.88 4.73
C PRO A 228 4.76 -11.64 4.23
N VAL A 229 5.32 -10.98 3.22
CA VAL A 229 4.61 -9.94 2.46
C VAL A 229 4.77 -10.27 0.99
N GLU A 230 3.65 -10.43 0.31
CA GLU A 230 3.67 -10.77 -1.10
C GLU A 230 2.61 -10.01 -1.91
N PHE A 231 2.92 -9.77 -3.18
CA PHE A 231 1.93 -9.25 -4.12
C PHE A 231 1.00 -10.40 -4.53
N ALA A 232 -0.21 -10.43 -3.99
CA ALA A 232 -1.16 -11.50 -4.20
C ALA A 232 -2.47 -10.97 -4.78
N CYS A 233 -2.78 -11.38 -6.01
CA CYS A 233 -4.06 -11.08 -6.62
C CYS A 233 -4.91 -12.36 -6.74
N ASN A 234 -6.05 -12.35 -6.10
CA ASN A 234 -7.00 -13.44 -6.09
C ASN A 234 -8.01 -13.39 -7.26
N CYS A 235 -7.68 -12.69 -8.37
CA CYS A 235 -8.52 -12.67 -9.56
C CYS A 235 -8.51 -14.05 -10.25
N SER A 236 -9.65 -14.42 -10.81
CA SER A 236 -9.81 -15.61 -11.60
C SER A 236 -10.86 -15.39 -12.70
N LYS A 237 -10.87 -16.24 -13.74
CA LYS A 237 -11.89 -16.16 -14.80
C LYS A 237 -13.31 -16.22 -14.22
N ASP A 238 -13.54 -17.03 -13.18
CA ASP A 238 -14.85 -17.14 -12.52
C ASP A 238 -15.23 -15.85 -11.75
N ARG A 239 -14.28 -15.18 -11.10
CA ARG A 239 -14.56 -13.90 -10.44
C ARG A 239 -14.87 -12.81 -11.45
N VAL A 240 -14.14 -12.75 -12.55
CA VAL A 240 -14.41 -11.80 -13.65
C VAL A 240 -15.77 -12.11 -14.30
N ARG A 241 -16.11 -13.40 -14.50
CA ARG A 241 -17.43 -13.84 -14.96
C ARG A 241 -18.56 -13.32 -14.06
N LYS A 242 -18.42 -13.44 -12.74
CA LYS A 242 -19.40 -12.91 -11.79
C LYS A 242 -19.53 -11.39 -11.87
N ALA A 243 -18.42 -10.68 -12.06
CA ALA A 243 -18.45 -9.24 -12.27
C ALA A 243 -19.16 -8.86 -13.57
N LEU A 244 -18.91 -9.58 -14.67
CA LEU A 244 -19.62 -9.38 -15.93
C LEU A 244 -21.14 -9.62 -15.78
N ILE A 245 -21.55 -10.67 -15.07
CA ILE A 245 -22.98 -10.90 -14.80
C ILE A 245 -23.61 -9.73 -14.03
N SER A 246 -22.87 -9.07 -13.14
CA SER A 246 -23.37 -7.99 -12.31
C SER A 246 -23.56 -6.65 -13.08
N ILE A 247 -22.98 -6.49 -14.27
CA ILE A 247 -23.22 -5.28 -15.09
C ILE A 247 -24.62 -5.23 -15.69
N GLY A 248 -25.30 -6.37 -15.75
CA GLY A 248 -26.68 -6.48 -16.22
C GLY A 248 -26.83 -7.12 -17.60
N ARG A 249 -28.08 -7.57 -17.85
CA ARG A 249 -28.42 -8.36 -19.04
C ARG A 249 -28.31 -7.54 -20.35
N GLU A 250 -28.66 -6.29 -20.30
CA GLU A 250 -28.64 -5.40 -21.49
C GLU A 250 -27.23 -5.20 -22.01
N GLU A 251 -26.29 -4.90 -21.14
CA GLU A 251 -24.88 -4.73 -21.49
C GLU A 251 -24.24 -6.03 -22.01
N LEU A 252 -24.55 -7.17 -21.34
CA LEU A 252 -24.09 -8.47 -21.81
C LEU A 252 -24.67 -8.82 -23.19
N GLN A 253 -25.94 -8.47 -23.46
CA GLN A 253 -26.56 -8.67 -24.77
C GLN A 253 -25.89 -7.85 -25.85
N SER A 254 -25.57 -6.57 -25.56
CA SER A 254 -24.81 -5.72 -26.47
C SER A 254 -23.48 -6.33 -26.87
N MET A 255 -22.71 -6.84 -25.89
CA MET A 255 -21.43 -7.52 -26.13
C MET A 255 -21.59 -8.79 -26.99
N ILE A 256 -22.70 -9.52 -26.82
CA ILE A 256 -23.02 -10.71 -27.64
C ILE A 256 -23.35 -10.31 -29.08
N ASP A 257 -24.11 -9.23 -29.26
CA ASP A 257 -24.55 -8.74 -30.56
C ASP A 257 -23.38 -8.18 -31.38
N ASP A 258 -22.34 -7.63 -30.73
CA ASP A 258 -21.09 -7.22 -31.36
C ASP A 258 -20.34 -8.40 -32.01
N GLY A 259 -20.57 -9.62 -31.50
CA GLY A 259 -20.07 -10.86 -32.12
C GLY A 259 -18.58 -11.11 -31.93
N GLU A 260 -17.91 -10.34 -31.05
CA GLU A 260 -16.46 -10.41 -30.82
C GLU A 260 -16.13 -11.06 -29.46
N THR A 261 -14.91 -11.62 -29.35
CA THR A 261 -14.38 -12.05 -28.06
C THR A 261 -14.00 -10.82 -27.26
N ILE A 262 -14.54 -10.65 -26.04
CA ILE A 262 -14.18 -9.55 -25.18
C ILE A 262 -12.95 -9.89 -24.33
N GLU A 263 -12.09 -8.91 -24.11
CA GLU A 263 -10.99 -8.98 -23.17
C GLU A 263 -11.29 -8.11 -21.94
N VAL A 264 -11.17 -8.69 -20.75
CA VAL A 264 -11.33 -7.99 -19.49
C VAL A 264 -10.01 -8.03 -18.72
N ASN A 265 -9.49 -6.86 -18.39
CA ASN A 265 -8.23 -6.70 -17.67
C ASN A 265 -8.48 -6.59 -16.17
N CYS A 266 -7.68 -7.26 -15.36
CA CYS A 266 -7.67 -7.10 -13.91
C CYS A 266 -6.85 -5.88 -13.52
N HIS A 267 -7.46 -4.81 -13.04
CA HIS A 267 -6.77 -3.58 -12.63
C HIS A 267 -5.65 -3.81 -11.59
N PHE A 268 -5.79 -4.82 -10.70
CA PHE A 268 -4.81 -5.08 -9.64
C PHE A 268 -3.53 -5.77 -10.10
N CYS A 269 -3.59 -6.66 -11.11
CA CYS A 269 -2.42 -7.43 -11.53
C CYS A 269 -2.17 -7.41 -13.05
N ASN A 270 -2.96 -6.63 -13.77
CA ASN A 270 -2.89 -6.47 -15.23
C ASN A 270 -3.05 -7.76 -16.04
N LYS A 271 -3.65 -8.82 -15.43
CA LYS A 271 -3.91 -10.08 -16.11
C LYS A 271 -5.18 -9.99 -16.95
N ASN A 272 -5.10 -10.45 -18.21
CA ASN A 272 -6.21 -10.45 -19.14
C ASN A 272 -7.00 -11.76 -19.06
N TYR A 273 -8.32 -11.64 -19.21
CA TYR A 273 -9.28 -12.73 -19.29
C TYR A 273 -10.16 -12.54 -20.51
N ASN A 274 -10.15 -13.53 -21.41
CA ASN A 274 -10.94 -13.52 -22.62
C ASN A 274 -12.22 -14.31 -22.45
N PHE A 275 -13.34 -13.76 -22.94
CA PHE A 275 -14.65 -14.40 -22.97
C PHE A 275 -15.18 -14.43 -24.40
N THR A 276 -15.44 -15.61 -24.89
CA THR A 276 -16.04 -15.82 -26.21
C THR A 276 -17.53 -15.48 -26.18
N VAL A 277 -18.12 -15.23 -27.36
CA VAL A 277 -19.57 -15.00 -27.50
C VAL A 277 -20.40 -16.12 -26.88
N ASP A 278 -19.94 -17.37 -27.01
CA ASP A 278 -20.67 -18.52 -26.43
C ASP A 278 -20.60 -18.53 -24.90
N GLU A 279 -19.47 -18.13 -24.30
CA GLU A 279 -19.34 -17.95 -22.85
C GLU A 279 -20.24 -16.82 -22.34
N LEU A 280 -20.35 -15.70 -23.09
CA LEU A 280 -21.25 -14.59 -22.74
C LEU A 280 -22.73 -15.01 -22.82
N LYS A 281 -23.14 -15.79 -23.85
CA LYS A 281 -24.49 -16.34 -23.92
C LYS A 281 -24.87 -17.23 -22.75
N GLN A 282 -23.90 -17.98 -22.19
CA GLN A 282 -24.11 -18.81 -20.99
C GLN A 282 -24.31 -17.99 -19.71
N MET A 283 -23.87 -16.71 -19.68
CA MET A 283 -24.05 -15.82 -18.53
C MET A 283 -25.44 -15.20 -18.45
N ILE A 284 -26.16 -15.15 -19.56
CA ILE A 284 -27.52 -14.57 -19.65
C ILE A 284 -28.61 -15.59 -19.35
N GLN A 285 -28.29 -16.88 -19.45
CA GLN A 285 -29.20 -17.99 -19.15
C GLN A 285 -29.39 -18.13 -17.62
#